data_5f5b375d07085ca0939ecee40a054603
#
_entry.id   5f5b375d07085ca0939ecee40a054603
#
_cell.length_a   1.000
_cell.length_b   1.000
_cell.length_c   1.000
_cell.angle_alpha   90.00
_cell.angle_beta   90.00
_cell.angle_gamma   90.00
#
_symmetry.space_group_name_H-M   'P 1'
#
loop_
_entity.id
_entity.type
_entity.pdbx_description
1 polymer ?
#
loop_
_entity_poly.entity_id
_entity_poly.type
_entity_poly.pdbx_seq_one_letter_code
_entity_poly.pdbx_strand_id
1 'polypeptide(L)'
;MKQIYLCGNAADFANYCNAFAALGAAVVTDSPERCDMLLLPGGADVHPRFYGQEITGARGIDESRDLAELAIARRFIAESRPILGICRGQQLLNVALGGTLHQHIEGHSPVDGRDRVHMVRTDDAFFTALYGARFSVNSCHHQSVDLLGEGLRPILWADDGCIEAVRHETLPIFAVQFHPERMCFAHARSDTVDGAALLAAVLEEL
;
A
#
# COMPACT_ATOMS: atom_id res chain seq x y z
N MET A 1 -7.31 -8.96 20.01
CA MET A 1 -7.68 -8.62 18.62
C MET A 1 -6.91 -7.37 18.27
N LYS A 2 -6.07 -7.43 17.21
CA LYS A 2 -5.26 -6.28 16.77
C LYS A 2 -6.20 -5.18 16.25
N GLN A 3 -5.96 -3.93 16.66
CA GLN A 3 -6.72 -2.76 16.21
C GLN A 3 -5.93 -1.99 15.16
N ILE A 4 -6.54 -1.76 14.01
CA ILE A 4 -5.93 -1.11 12.86
C ILE A 4 -6.62 0.24 12.64
N TYR A 5 -5.87 1.33 12.74
CA TYR A 5 -6.40 2.65 12.43
C TYR A 5 -6.38 2.90 10.93
N LEU A 6 -7.53 3.30 10.39
CA LEU A 6 -7.69 3.75 9.01
C LEU A 6 -8.14 5.21 9.02
N CYS A 7 -7.36 6.08 8.36
CA CYS A 7 -7.73 7.49 8.20
C CYS A 7 -8.78 7.62 7.10
N GLY A 8 -10.03 7.94 7.47
CA GLY A 8 -11.14 8.09 6.54
C GLY A 8 -12.44 7.46 7.04
N ASN A 9 -13.43 7.35 6.16
CA ASN A 9 -14.70 6.71 6.47
C ASN A 9 -14.63 5.21 6.12
N ALA A 10 -14.90 4.33 7.09
CA ALA A 10 -14.84 2.87 6.89
C ALA A 10 -15.75 2.37 5.74
N ALA A 11 -16.85 3.06 5.45
CA ALA A 11 -17.75 2.67 4.36
C ALA A 11 -17.08 2.79 2.97
N ASP A 12 -16.18 3.76 2.81
CA ASP A 12 -15.45 3.97 1.55
C ASP A 12 -14.33 2.91 1.35
N PHE A 13 -13.98 2.19 2.43
CA PHE A 13 -12.90 1.21 2.49
C PHE A 13 -13.39 -0.18 2.93
N ALA A 14 -14.61 -0.54 2.57
CA ALA A 14 -15.25 -1.79 3.02
C ALA A 14 -14.43 -3.04 2.68
N ASN A 15 -13.73 -3.08 1.53
CA ASN A 15 -12.87 -4.21 1.15
C ASN A 15 -11.75 -4.46 2.17
N TYR A 16 -11.10 -3.38 2.62
CA TYR A 16 -10.06 -3.45 3.66
C TYR A 16 -10.65 -3.92 4.99
N CYS A 17 -11.74 -3.28 5.44
CA CYS A 17 -12.41 -3.63 6.68
C CYS A 17 -12.82 -5.11 6.70
N ASN A 18 -13.42 -5.60 5.62
CA ASN A 18 -13.85 -6.99 5.49
C ASN A 18 -12.67 -7.97 5.48
N ALA A 19 -11.59 -7.64 4.74
CA ALA A 19 -10.40 -8.48 4.67
C ALA A 19 -9.74 -8.63 6.06
N PHE A 20 -9.54 -7.53 6.78
CA PHE A 20 -8.93 -7.58 8.11
C PHE A 20 -9.86 -8.21 9.15
N ALA A 21 -11.18 -7.98 9.08
CA ALA A 21 -12.14 -8.63 9.96
C ALA A 21 -12.13 -10.16 9.79
N ALA A 22 -12.02 -10.66 8.55
CA ALA A 22 -11.90 -12.08 8.26
C ALA A 22 -10.60 -12.70 8.84
N LEU A 23 -9.55 -11.89 9.02
CA LEU A 23 -8.28 -12.26 9.66
C LEU A 23 -8.28 -12.04 11.19
N GLY A 24 -9.42 -11.67 11.78
CA GLY A 24 -9.53 -11.47 13.22
C GLY A 24 -8.96 -10.15 13.74
N ALA A 25 -8.75 -9.15 12.87
CA ALA A 25 -8.37 -7.79 13.24
C ALA A 25 -9.56 -6.82 13.10
N ALA A 26 -9.57 -5.74 13.89
CA ALA A 26 -10.60 -4.71 13.82
C ALA A 26 -10.03 -3.44 13.16
N VAL A 27 -10.70 -2.96 12.10
CA VAL A 27 -10.40 -1.67 11.50
C VAL A 27 -11.28 -0.61 12.16
N VAL A 28 -10.64 0.46 12.67
CA VAL A 28 -11.31 1.59 13.33
C VAL A 28 -10.85 2.91 12.70
N THR A 29 -11.70 3.94 12.80
CA THR A 29 -11.48 5.26 12.20
C THR A 29 -11.35 6.37 13.23
N ASP A 30 -11.38 6.01 14.50
CA ASP A 30 -11.18 6.90 15.65
C ASP A 30 -10.02 6.41 16.52
N SER A 31 -9.55 7.27 17.41
CA SER A 31 -8.55 6.91 18.44
C SER A 31 -7.25 6.30 17.90
N PRO A 32 -6.53 6.95 16.95
CA PRO A 32 -5.29 6.42 16.38
C PRO A 32 -4.21 6.13 17.44
N GLU A 33 -4.26 6.78 18.59
CA GLU A 33 -3.34 6.57 19.72
C GLU A 33 -3.49 5.22 20.40
N ARG A 34 -4.64 4.54 20.22
CA ARG A 34 -4.94 3.22 20.83
C ARG A 34 -4.77 2.05 19.87
N CYS A 35 -4.47 2.34 18.60
CA CYS A 35 -4.36 1.31 17.58
C CYS A 35 -2.96 0.69 17.55
N ASP A 36 -2.89 -0.56 17.17
CA ASP A 36 -1.63 -1.31 17.05
C ASP A 36 -0.90 -0.97 15.75
N MET A 37 -1.64 -0.61 14.67
CA MET A 37 -1.10 -0.37 13.34
C MET A 37 -1.88 0.73 12.61
N LEU A 38 -1.21 1.49 11.76
CA LEU A 38 -1.81 2.37 10.76
C LEU A 38 -1.97 1.64 9.44
N LEU A 39 -3.16 1.69 8.85
CA LEU A 39 -3.42 1.32 7.47
C LEU A 39 -3.59 2.58 6.62
N LEU A 40 -2.75 2.73 5.61
CA LEU A 40 -2.89 3.73 4.56
C LEU A 40 -3.45 3.05 3.31
N PRO A 41 -4.73 3.27 2.97
CA PRO A 41 -5.41 2.56 1.89
C PRO A 41 -5.12 3.17 0.52
N GLY A 42 -5.59 2.50 -0.54
CA GLY A 42 -5.60 3.01 -1.90
C GLY A 42 -6.49 4.24 -2.09
N GLY A 43 -6.45 4.84 -3.27
CA GLY A 43 -7.29 5.99 -3.62
C GLY A 43 -6.72 6.88 -4.70
N ALA A 44 -7.17 8.14 -4.72
CA ALA A 44 -6.76 9.18 -5.64
C ALA A 44 -5.27 9.55 -5.50
N ASP A 45 -4.72 10.22 -6.51
CA ASP A 45 -3.29 10.54 -6.55
C ASP A 45 -2.87 11.50 -5.44
N VAL A 46 -1.65 11.28 -4.94
CA VAL A 46 -1.01 12.23 -4.00
C VAL A 46 -0.62 13.50 -4.75
N HIS A 47 -0.95 14.68 -4.19
CA HIS A 47 -0.65 15.97 -4.82
C HIS A 47 0.86 16.16 -4.99
N PRO A 48 1.36 16.43 -6.21
CA PRO A 48 2.79 16.55 -6.52
C PRO A 48 3.56 17.57 -5.68
N ARG A 49 2.90 18.61 -5.16
CA ARG A 49 3.55 19.60 -4.28
C ARG A 49 4.18 18.97 -3.03
N PHE A 50 3.66 17.82 -2.55
CA PHE A 50 4.18 17.14 -1.37
C PHE A 50 5.51 16.43 -1.60
N TYR A 51 5.88 16.24 -2.88
CA TYR A 51 7.18 15.71 -3.29
C TYR A 51 7.93 16.65 -4.26
N GLY A 52 7.61 17.98 -4.19
CA GLY A 52 8.38 19.03 -4.83
C GLY A 52 8.24 19.12 -6.35
N GLN A 53 7.12 18.66 -6.92
CA GLN A 53 6.88 18.66 -8.35
C GLN A 53 5.63 19.45 -8.73
N GLU A 54 5.59 19.96 -9.96
CA GLU A 54 4.39 20.49 -10.62
C GLU A 54 3.51 19.33 -11.08
N ILE A 55 2.20 19.61 -11.29
CA ILE A 55 1.27 18.61 -11.82
C ILE A 55 1.56 18.39 -13.31
N THR A 56 1.97 17.17 -13.67
CA THR A 56 2.23 16.75 -15.05
C THR A 56 1.40 15.56 -15.51
N GLY A 57 0.90 14.75 -14.55
CA GLY A 57 0.15 13.54 -14.83
C GLY A 57 -0.79 13.12 -13.69
N ALA A 58 -0.63 13.69 -12.50
CA ALA A 58 -1.48 13.41 -11.34
C ALA A 58 -2.91 13.91 -11.57
N ARG A 59 -3.90 13.13 -11.11
CA ARG A 59 -5.33 13.39 -11.31
C ARG A 59 -6.18 12.91 -10.14
N GLY A 60 -7.39 13.46 -10.01
CA GLY A 60 -8.32 13.08 -8.94
C GLY A 60 -7.82 13.41 -7.53
N ILE A 61 -6.95 14.42 -7.41
CA ILE A 61 -6.25 14.80 -6.17
C ILE A 61 -7.26 15.23 -5.09
N ASP A 62 -7.08 14.69 -3.88
CA ASP A 62 -7.75 15.14 -2.66
C ASP A 62 -6.70 15.63 -1.66
N GLU A 63 -6.43 16.92 -1.72
CA GLU A 63 -5.41 17.56 -0.90
C GLU A 63 -5.72 17.52 0.61
N SER A 64 -6.99 17.56 0.99
CA SER A 64 -7.38 17.48 2.40
C SER A 64 -7.09 16.09 2.98
N ARG A 65 -7.31 15.05 2.20
CA ARG A 65 -6.94 13.69 2.54
C ARG A 65 -5.43 13.51 2.58
N ASP A 66 -4.69 14.07 1.60
CA ASP A 66 -3.22 14.03 1.60
C ASP A 66 -2.64 14.61 2.88
N LEU A 67 -3.11 15.80 3.29
CA LEU A 67 -2.66 16.46 4.50
C LEU A 67 -2.94 15.64 5.76
N ALA A 68 -4.15 15.09 5.89
CA ALA A 68 -4.53 14.26 7.03
C ALA A 68 -3.70 12.98 7.11
N GLU A 69 -3.57 12.27 5.99
CA GLU A 69 -2.83 11.00 5.95
C GLU A 69 -1.31 11.20 6.08
N LEU A 70 -0.73 12.27 5.51
CA LEU A 70 0.68 12.62 5.74
C LEU A 70 0.96 12.95 7.20
N ALA A 71 0.06 13.71 7.85
CA ALA A 71 0.22 14.06 9.26
C ALA A 71 0.22 12.82 10.16
N ILE A 72 -0.73 11.90 9.96
CA ILE A 72 -0.82 10.69 10.78
C ILE A 72 0.33 9.72 10.45
N ALA A 73 0.73 9.58 9.17
CA ALA A 73 1.86 8.75 8.78
C ALA A 73 3.16 9.22 9.45
N ARG A 74 3.46 10.52 9.39
CA ARG A 74 4.64 11.12 10.04
C ARG A 74 4.62 10.93 11.56
N ARG A 75 3.46 10.98 12.20
CA ARG A 75 3.31 10.70 13.62
C ARG A 75 3.68 9.25 13.93
N PHE A 76 3.12 8.27 13.20
CA PHE A 76 3.44 6.85 13.39
C PHE A 76 4.92 6.55 13.12
N ILE A 77 5.51 7.16 12.09
CA ILE A 77 6.95 7.07 11.79
C ILE A 77 7.79 7.57 12.98
N ALA A 78 7.48 8.76 13.50
CA ALA A 78 8.20 9.36 14.62
C ALA A 78 8.06 8.55 15.92
N GLU A 79 6.92 7.89 16.12
CA GLU A 79 6.63 7.00 17.24
C GLU A 79 7.14 5.56 17.01
N SER A 80 7.77 5.25 15.87
CA SER A 80 8.21 3.91 15.46
C SER A 80 7.10 2.87 15.54
N ARG A 81 5.88 3.24 15.17
CA ARG A 81 4.70 2.39 15.20
C ARG A 81 4.45 1.72 13.86
N PRO A 82 3.83 0.52 13.85
CA PRO A 82 3.56 -0.24 12.65
C PRO A 82 2.72 0.51 11.62
N ILE A 83 3.14 0.45 10.33
CA ILE A 83 2.40 1.02 9.21
C ILE A 83 2.33 0.02 8.05
N LEU A 84 1.12 -0.22 7.54
CA LEU A 84 0.88 -0.90 6.27
C LEU A 84 0.35 0.10 5.24
N GLY A 85 1.05 0.26 4.11
CA GLY A 85 0.60 1.02 2.95
C GLY A 85 0.12 0.12 1.82
N ILE A 86 -1.04 0.43 1.21
CA ILE A 86 -1.57 -0.31 0.06
C ILE A 86 -1.86 0.68 -1.08
N CYS A 87 -1.28 0.44 -2.25
CA CYS A 87 -1.41 1.22 -3.47
C CYS A 87 -1.03 2.70 -3.24
N ARG A 88 -1.99 3.62 -3.21
CA ARG A 88 -1.73 5.01 -2.84
C ARG A 88 -1.02 5.11 -1.48
N GLY A 89 -1.32 4.21 -0.54
CA GLY A 89 -0.66 4.17 0.77
C GLY A 89 0.85 3.91 0.69
N GLN A 90 1.33 3.07 -0.24
CA GLN A 90 2.76 2.93 -0.52
C GLN A 90 3.36 4.24 -1.03
N GLN A 91 2.69 4.89 -1.97
CA GLN A 91 3.12 6.15 -2.56
C GLN A 91 3.19 7.28 -1.52
N LEU A 92 2.17 7.38 -0.67
CA LEU A 92 2.12 8.37 0.40
C LEU A 92 3.23 8.15 1.45
N LEU A 93 3.51 6.89 1.81
CA LEU A 93 4.64 6.55 2.70
C LEU A 93 5.97 6.94 2.10
N ASN A 94 6.17 6.67 0.81
CA ASN A 94 7.36 7.10 0.10
C ASN A 94 7.54 8.62 0.18
N VAL A 95 6.48 9.39 -0.07
CA VAL A 95 6.47 10.86 0.03
C VAL A 95 6.68 11.33 1.48
N ALA A 96 6.06 10.68 2.45
CA ALA A 96 6.22 11.03 3.87
C ALA A 96 7.67 10.90 4.35
N LEU A 97 8.43 9.99 3.74
CA LEU A 97 9.85 9.74 3.99
C LEU A 97 10.79 10.50 3.01
N GLY A 98 10.24 11.44 2.21
CA GLY A 98 11.02 12.33 1.35
C GLY A 98 11.30 11.81 -0.06
N GLY A 99 10.66 10.71 -0.48
CA GLY A 99 10.74 10.19 -1.84
C GLY A 99 9.84 10.93 -2.83
N THR A 100 9.94 10.56 -4.11
CA THR A 100 9.15 11.12 -5.23
C THR A 100 8.36 10.05 -5.96
N LEU A 101 7.42 10.47 -6.82
CA LEU A 101 6.56 9.58 -7.60
C LEU A 101 6.68 9.87 -9.09
N HIS A 102 6.64 8.82 -9.91
CA HIS A 102 6.22 8.93 -11.29
C HIS A 102 4.73 9.23 -11.33
N GLN A 103 4.34 10.40 -11.84
CA GLN A 103 2.94 10.82 -11.88
C GLN A 103 2.10 10.04 -12.89
N HIS A 104 2.74 9.37 -13.84
CA HIS A 104 2.09 8.45 -14.78
C HIS A 104 3.05 7.39 -15.28
N ILE A 105 2.60 6.16 -15.26
CA ILE A 105 3.22 5.01 -15.92
C ILE A 105 2.17 4.26 -16.74
N GLU A 106 2.62 3.60 -17.81
CA GLU A 106 1.77 2.77 -18.66
C GLU A 106 1.69 1.32 -18.15
N GLY A 107 0.67 0.60 -18.55
CA GLY A 107 0.57 -0.86 -18.32
C GLY A 107 -0.04 -1.31 -16.99
N HIS A 108 -0.23 -0.42 -16.01
CA HIS A 108 -0.69 -0.74 -14.66
C HIS A 108 -2.13 -0.32 -14.35
N SER A 109 -2.72 0.53 -15.20
CA SER A 109 -4.13 0.96 -15.03
C SER A 109 -5.12 -0.15 -15.35
N PRO A 110 -6.31 -0.16 -14.71
CA PRO A 110 -7.39 -1.09 -15.04
C PRO A 110 -7.78 -1.04 -16.52
N VAL A 111 -8.31 -2.14 -17.04
CA VAL A 111 -8.89 -2.23 -18.38
C VAL A 111 -10.35 -2.64 -18.24
N ASP A 112 -11.25 -1.92 -18.88
CA ASP A 112 -12.69 -2.17 -18.85
C ASP A 112 -13.24 -2.32 -17.42
N GLY A 113 -12.74 -1.50 -16.47
CA GLY A 113 -13.14 -1.50 -15.07
C GLY A 113 -12.64 -2.70 -14.26
N ARG A 114 -11.72 -3.50 -14.80
CA ARG A 114 -11.11 -4.65 -14.12
C ARG A 114 -9.64 -4.39 -13.85
N ASP A 115 -9.19 -4.76 -12.66
CA ASP A 115 -7.78 -4.74 -12.33
C ASP A 115 -6.99 -5.60 -13.33
N ARG A 116 -5.88 -5.08 -13.82
CA ARG A 116 -4.90 -5.88 -14.58
C ARG A 116 -4.29 -6.93 -13.68
N VAL A 117 -3.62 -7.89 -14.31
CA VAL A 117 -2.74 -8.87 -13.63
C VAL A 117 -1.39 -8.83 -14.31
N HIS A 118 -0.34 -8.81 -13.52
CA HIS A 118 1.03 -8.90 -14.01
C HIS A 118 1.90 -9.78 -13.11
N MET A 119 3.02 -10.21 -13.65
CA MET A 119 4.02 -10.95 -12.90
C MET A 119 4.92 -10.00 -12.14
N VAL A 120 5.26 -10.43 -10.93
CA VAL A 120 6.26 -9.77 -10.08
C VAL A 120 7.39 -10.74 -9.73
N ARG A 121 8.56 -10.20 -9.40
CA ARG A 121 9.75 -10.93 -8.99
C ARG A 121 10.33 -10.35 -7.72
N THR A 122 10.94 -11.23 -6.92
CA THR A 122 11.55 -10.88 -5.65
C THR A 122 12.74 -11.78 -5.34
N ASP A 123 13.68 -11.28 -4.56
CA ASP A 123 14.71 -12.03 -3.84
C ASP A 123 14.58 -11.87 -2.31
N ASP A 124 13.57 -11.12 -1.85
CA ASP A 124 13.29 -10.93 -0.44
C ASP A 124 12.73 -12.22 0.19
N ALA A 125 13.28 -12.57 1.35
CA ALA A 125 12.96 -13.82 2.04
C ALA A 125 11.49 -13.93 2.45
N PHE A 126 10.84 -12.80 2.80
CA PHE A 126 9.43 -12.76 3.19
C PHE A 126 8.52 -13.22 2.03
N PHE A 127 8.63 -12.57 0.87
CA PHE A 127 7.82 -12.95 -0.29
C PHE A 127 8.20 -14.32 -0.87
N THR A 128 9.51 -14.64 -0.86
CA THR A 128 9.97 -15.96 -1.35
C THR A 128 9.41 -17.11 -0.52
N ALA A 129 9.32 -16.94 0.80
CA ALA A 129 8.71 -17.94 1.68
C ALA A 129 7.19 -18.04 1.47
N LEU A 130 6.53 -16.92 1.16
CA LEU A 130 5.07 -16.86 1.06
C LEU A 130 4.55 -17.35 -0.31
N TYR A 131 5.20 -16.93 -1.42
CA TYR A 131 4.72 -17.13 -2.78
C TYR A 131 5.77 -17.65 -3.77
N GLY A 132 7.03 -17.79 -3.33
CA GLY A 132 8.16 -18.07 -4.23
C GLY A 132 8.76 -16.78 -4.83
N ALA A 133 9.81 -16.97 -5.63
CA ALA A 133 10.56 -15.84 -6.20
C ALA A 133 9.82 -15.09 -7.33
N ARG A 134 8.73 -15.67 -7.85
CA ARG A 134 7.95 -15.08 -8.95
C ARG A 134 6.48 -15.51 -8.85
N PHE A 135 5.57 -14.54 -8.89
CA PHE A 135 4.13 -14.78 -8.76
C PHE A 135 3.32 -13.65 -9.45
N SER A 136 2.00 -13.80 -9.54
CA SER A 136 1.12 -12.79 -10.16
C SER A 136 0.33 -12.03 -9.11
N VAL A 137 0.17 -10.72 -9.35
CA VAL A 137 -0.63 -9.81 -8.52
C VAL A 137 -1.57 -8.98 -9.39
N ASN A 138 -2.61 -8.40 -8.79
CA ASN A 138 -3.47 -7.43 -9.47
C ASN A 138 -2.77 -6.06 -9.58
N SER A 139 -3.26 -5.22 -10.48
CA SER A 139 -2.73 -3.86 -10.69
C SER A 139 -3.87 -2.89 -11.04
N CYS A 140 -3.95 -1.80 -10.28
CA CYS A 140 -4.97 -0.76 -10.43
C CYS A 140 -4.38 0.62 -10.08
N HIS A 141 -3.29 1.00 -10.76
CA HIS A 141 -2.62 2.28 -10.52
C HIS A 141 -2.03 2.83 -11.82
N HIS A 142 -1.72 4.10 -11.85
CA HIS A 142 -0.99 4.75 -12.94
C HIS A 142 0.16 5.64 -12.42
N GLN A 143 0.33 5.69 -11.11
CA GLN A 143 1.50 6.28 -10.46
C GLN A 143 2.34 5.18 -9.82
N SER A 144 3.62 5.43 -9.60
CA SER A 144 4.54 4.52 -8.91
C SER A 144 5.61 5.30 -8.16
N VAL A 145 6.34 4.60 -7.29
CA VAL A 145 7.53 5.14 -6.65
C VAL A 145 8.60 5.45 -7.72
N ASP A 146 9.20 6.64 -7.63
CA ASP A 146 10.33 7.09 -8.43
C ASP A 146 11.62 7.06 -7.57
N LEU A 147 11.92 8.10 -6.82
CA LEU A 147 12.99 8.07 -5.83
C LEU A 147 12.46 7.56 -4.50
N LEU A 148 13.16 6.60 -3.91
CA LEU A 148 12.79 6.05 -2.60
C LEU A 148 13.00 7.07 -1.48
N GLY A 149 12.05 7.10 -0.55
CA GLY A 149 12.16 7.83 0.71
C GLY A 149 13.23 7.24 1.63
N GLU A 150 13.65 8.03 2.62
CA GLU A 150 14.71 7.65 3.55
C GLU A 150 14.39 6.32 4.27
N GLY A 151 15.34 5.41 4.29
CA GLY A 151 15.25 4.10 4.93
C GLY A 151 14.34 3.09 4.23
N LEU A 152 13.66 3.44 3.15
CA LEU A 152 12.89 2.48 2.36
C LEU A 152 13.83 1.68 1.43
N ARG A 153 13.60 0.37 1.37
CA ARG A 153 14.21 -0.52 0.36
C ARG A 153 13.12 -1.23 -0.44
N PRO A 154 13.29 -1.38 -1.75
CA PRO A 154 12.35 -2.13 -2.58
C PRO A 154 12.59 -3.63 -2.34
N ILE A 155 11.49 -4.40 -2.33
CA ILE A 155 11.50 -5.84 -2.06
C ILE A 155 10.70 -6.66 -3.07
N LEU A 156 10.01 -5.99 -4.00
CA LEU A 156 9.23 -6.63 -5.06
C LEU A 156 9.18 -5.72 -6.29
N TRP A 157 9.29 -6.28 -7.48
CA TRP A 157 9.28 -5.54 -8.74
C TRP A 157 8.40 -6.23 -9.78
N ALA A 158 7.67 -5.46 -10.57
CA ALA A 158 7.09 -5.91 -11.83
C ALA A 158 8.17 -6.17 -12.89
N ASP A 159 7.82 -6.88 -13.96
CA ASP A 159 8.77 -7.21 -15.04
C ASP A 159 9.31 -5.97 -15.77
N ASP A 160 8.60 -4.87 -15.77
CA ASP A 160 9.02 -3.57 -16.34
C ASP A 160 9.89 -2.73 -15.39
N GLY A 161 10.11 -3.21 -14.16
CA GLY A 161 10.92 -2.55 -13.15
C GLY A 161 10.14 -1.67 -12.18
N CYS A 162 8.81 -1.54 -12.32
CA CYS A 162 7.98 -0.85 -11.34
C CYS A 162 8.15 -1.48 -9.95
N ILE A 163 8.33 -0.65 -8.92
CA ILE A 163 8.44 -1.10 -7.53
C ILE A 163 7.05 -1.44 -7.02
N GLU A 164 6.84 -2.73 -6.72
CA GLU A 164 5.56 -3.28 -6.28
C GLU A 164 5.46 -3.50 -4.77
N ALA A 165 6.59 -3.49 -4.04
CA ALA A 165 6.59 -3.44 -2.59
C ALA A 165 7.86 -2.81 -2.05
N VAL A 166 7.71 -2.17 -0.90
CA VAL A 166 8.82 -1.61 -0.11
C VAL A 166 8.65 -1.99 1.35
N ARG A 167 9.79 -2.07 2.05
CA ARG A 167 9.82 -2.07 3.52
C ARG A 167 10.89 -1.12 4.02
N HIS A 168 10.72 -0.64 5.26
CA HIS A 168 11.75 0.17 5.89
C HIS A 168 12.81 -0.72 6.54
N GLU A 169 14.07 -0.29 6.50
CA GLU A 169 15.21 -1.07 7.00
C GLU A 169 15.17 -1.31 8.52
N THR A 170 14.62 -0.36 9.28
CA THR A 170 14.65 -0.39 10.76
C THR A 170 13.29 -0.14 11.42
N LEU A 171 12.36 0.53 10.74
CA LEU A 171 11.02 0.79 11.27
C LEU A 171 10.03 -0.30 10.83
N PRO A 172 8.98 -0.57 11.62
CA PRO A 172 7.95 -1.56 11.26
C PRO A 172 7.00 -1.00 10.18
N ILE A 173 7.55 -0.78 8.99
CA ILE A 173 6.82 -0.23 7.83
C ILE A 173 6.91 -1.21 6.68
N PHE A 174 5.76 -1.59 6.17
CA PHE A 174 5.59 -2.44 5.01
C PHE A 174 4.58 -1.82 4.05
N ALA A 175 4.83 -1.84 2.74
CA ALA A 175 3.86 -1.34 1.78
C ALA A 175 3.93 -2.09 0.46
N VAL A 176 2.75 -2.20 -0.21
CA VAL A 176 2.58 -2.84 -1.51
C VAL A 176 1.84 -1.91 -2.47
N GLN A 177 2.18 -1.97 -3.75
CA GLN A 177 1.53 -1.18 -4.81
C GLN A 177 0.23 -1.83 -5.30
N PHE A 178 0.16 -3.15 -5.28
CA PHE A 178 -1.04 -3.91 -5.64
C PHE A 178 -2.06 -3.96 -4.49
N HIS A 179 -3.23 -4.57 -4.73
CA HIS A 179 -4.37 -4.60 -3.81
C HIS A 179 -4.63 -6.01 -3.26
N PRO A 180 -3.98 -6.46 -2.18
CA PRO A 180 -4.20 -7.79 -1.61
C PRO A 180 -5.65 -7.98 -1.12
N GLU A 181 -6.32 -6.91 -0.65
CA GLU A 181 -7.72 -6.94 -0.24
C GLU A 181 -8.70 -7.23 -1.39
N ARG A 182 -8.24 -7.12 -2.64
CA ARG A 182 -8.99 -7.48 -3.86
C ARG A 182 -8.55 -8.83 -4.45
N MET A 183 -7.74 -9.59 -3.71
CA MET A 183 -7.24 -10.91 -4.11
C MET A 183 -7.54 -11.97 -3.04
N CYS A 184 -8.49 -11.73 -2.14
CA CYS A 184 -8.78 -12.63 -1.03
C CYS A 184 -10.28 -12.74 -0.73
N PHE A 185 -10.66 -13.80 -0.02
CA PHE A 185 -12.02 -14.04 0.45
C PHE A 185 -13.07 -13.91 -0.68
N ALA A 186 -14.03 -12.99 -0.54
CA ALA A 186 -15.06 -12.74 -1.55
C ALA A 186 -14.50 -12.18 -2.87
N HIS A 187 -13.27 -11.67 -2.85
CA HIS A 187 -12.56 -11.12 -4.02
C HIS A 187 -11.42 -12.04 -4.50
N ALA A 188 -11.37 -13.29 -4.00
CA ALA A 188 -10.35 -14.26 -4.43
C ALA A 188 -10.37 -14.46 -5.95
N ARG A 189 -9.17 -14.56 -6.54
CA ARG A 189 -8.93 -14.67 -7.98
C ARG A 189 -8.10 -15.92 -8.27
N SER A 190 -8.36 -16.57 -9.39
CA SER A 190 -7.56 -17.72 -9.85
C SER A 190 -6.30 -17.34 -10.62
N ASP A 191 -6.18 -16.07 -11.02
CA ASP A 191 -5.09 -15.53 -11.82
C ASP A 191 -4.05 -14.73 -11.00
N THR A 192 -4.22 -14.67 -9.68
CA THR A 192 -3.29 -14.05 -8.73
C THR A 192 -3.00 -14.98 -7.55
N VAL A 193 -1.98 -14.64 -6.75
CA VAL A 193 -1.78 -15.25 -5.44
C VAL A 193 -2.90 -14.89 -4.46
N ASP A 194 -3.02 -15.64 -3.36
CA ASP A 194 -3.98 -15.33 -2.29
C ASP A 194 -3.50 -14.13 -1.46
N GLY A 195 -4.20 -13.00 -1.57
CA GLY A 195 -3.92 -11.81 -0.80
C GLY A 195 -4.12 -11.96 0.71
N ALA A 196 -4.96 -12.91 1.16
CA ALA A 196 -5.17 -13.16 2.60
C ALA A 196 -3.89 -13.66 3.28
N ALA A 197 -3.10 -14.49 2.58
CA ALA A 197 -1.83 -14.98 3.11
C ALA A 197 -0.84 -13.83 3.36
N LEU A 198 -0.76 -12.84 2.43
CA LEU A 198 0.06 -11.65 2.62
C LEU A 198 -0.41 -10.80 3.82
N LEU A 199 -1.72 -10.50 3.87
CA LEU A 199 -2.27 -9.68 4.94
C LEU A 199 -2.08 -10.32 6.32
N ALA A 200 -2.26 -11.65 6.42
CA ALA A 200 -2.02 -12.42 7.64
C ALA A 200 -0.54 -12.35 8.06
N ALA A 201 0.39 -12.61 7.12
CA ALA A 201 1.83 -12.57 7.40
C ALA A 201 2.30 -11.17 7.84
N VAL A 202 1.79 -10.09 7.21
CA VAL A 202 2.09 -8.72 7.61
C VAL A 202 1.52 -8.41 9.00
N LEU A 203 0.31 -8.88 9.33
CA LEU A 203 -0.26 -8.73 10.67
C LEU A 203 0.56 -9.44 11.77
N GLU A 204 1.22 -10.54 11.43
CA GLU A 204 2.11 -11.26 12.36
C GLU A 204 3.48 -10.57 12.52
N GLU A 205 3.99 -9.97 11.44
CA GLU A 205 5.31 -9.33 11.42
C GLU A 205 5.30 -7.93 12.05
N LEU A 206 4.26 -7.12 11.81
CA LEU A 206 4.09 -5.76 12.33
C LEU A 206 3.31 -5.75 13.65
#